data_fa350345eb94dab66ee051b11f79d79f
#
_entry.id   fa350345eb94dab66ee051b11f79d79f
#
_cell.length_a   1.000
_cell.length_b   1.000
_cell.length_c   1.000
_cell.angle_alpha   90.00
_cell.angle_beta   90.00
_cell.angle_gamma   90.00
#
_symmetry.space_group_name_H-M   'P 1'
#
loop_
_entity.id
_entity.type
_entity.pdbx_description
1 polymer ?
#
loop_
_entity_poly.entity_id
_entity_poly.type
_entity_poly.pdbx_seq_one_letter_code
_entity_poly.pdbx_strand_id
1 'polypeptide(L)'
;MQFSYQTTLKDFRVATLYGTFMRNAGLFRIMRWLLPSGAVYLIGSYYELWPFNSIALFLLGGYIVWLLILLGNAELTVFRYSQNGADELRKVMDLTLTNTQLFLAPQGHPASFSASLSKLACVVKLRTVYLIYISAAQTLIVPRRDVSNTVSFDEIFRRALANKFVDMQDIDDRSMLLSLLKRQ
;
A
#
# COMPACT_ATOMS: atom_id res chain seq x y z
N MET A 1 -23.50 -3.80 -7.62
CA MET A 1 -22.41 -4.64 -8.13
C MET A 1 -22.08 -5.68 -7.07
N GLN A 2 -21.99 -6.95 -7.46
CA GLN A 2 -21.68 -8.06 -6.54
C GLN A 2 -20.66 -8.98 -7.19
N PHE A 3 -19.66 -9.41 -6.44
CA PHE A 3 -18.66 -10.38 -6.86
C PHE A 3 -17.99 -11.02 -5.65
N SER A 4 -17.47 -12.24 -5.88
CA SER A 4 -16.67 -12.95 -4.87
C SER A 4 -15.19 -12.73 -5.14
N TYR A 5 -14.40 -12.61 -4.07
CA TYR A 5 -12.96 -12.46 -4.19
C TYR A 5 -12.22 -13.25 -3.11
N GLN A 6 -10.97 -13.58 -3.40
CA GLN A 6 -10.07 -14.21 -2.46
C GLN A 6 -8.74 -13.46 -2.40
N THR A 7 -8.40 -12.98 -1.21
CA THR A 7 -7.12 -12.31 -0.97
C THR A 7 -6.00 -13.34 -0.90
N THR A 8 -4.92 -13.11 -1.64
CA THR A 8 -3.72 -13.96 -1.57
C THR A 8 -2.65 -13.31 -0.69
N LEU A 9 -1.65 -14.10 -0.28
CA LEU A 9 -0.49 -13.58 0.45
C LEU A 9 0.23 -12.48 -0.31
N LYS A 10 0.24 -12.57 -1.65
CA LYS A 10 0.83 -11.54 -2.52
C LYS A 10 0.07 -10.23 -2.42
N ASP A 11 -1.26 -10.26 -2.41
CA ASP A 11 -2.10 -9.07 -2.27
C ASP A 11 -1.90 -8.43 -0.89
N PHE A 12 -1.80 -9.26 0.16
CA PHE A 12 -1.51 -8.81 1.51
C PHE A 12 -0.12 -8.15 1.61
N ARG A 13 0.91 -8.72 0.96
CA ARG A 13 2.25 -8.13 0.90
C ARG A 13 2.25 -6.76 0.24
N VAL A 14 1.56 -6.61 -0.90
CA VAL A 14 1.41 -5.30 -1.57
C VAL A 14 0.75 -4.28 -0.66
N ALA A 15 -0.31 -4.67 0.06
CA ALA A 15 -0.99 -3.80 1.01
C ALA A 15 -0.09 -3.39 2.19
N THR A 16 0.69 -4.34 2.73
CA THR A 16 1.62 -4.10 3.84
C THR A 16 2.74 -3.15 3.42
N LEU A 17 3.35 -3.37 2.26
CA LEU A 17 4.38 -2.49 1.71
C LEU A 17 3.84 -1.08 1.44
N TYR A 18 2.64 -0.98 0.86
CA TYR A 18 1.99 0.31 0.67
C TYR A 18 1.75 1.04 2.01
N GLY A 19 1.20 0.32 2.99
CA GLY A 19 0.95 0.87 4.33
C GLY A 19 2.22 1.37 5.02
N THR A 20 3.32 0.63 4.88
CA THR A 20 4.60 0.95 5.51
C THR A 20 5.27 2.15 4.85
N PHE A 21 5.33 2.20 3.51
CA PHE A 21 6.14 3.16 2.79
C PHE A 21 5.37 4.34 2.19
N MET A 22 4.12 4.17 1.78
CA MET A 22 3.39 5.17 1.01
C MET A 22 2.35 5.94 1.82
N ARG A 23 1.79 5.31 2.85
CA ARG A 23 0.77 5.96 3.69
C ARG A 23 1.33 7.17 4.45
N ASN A 24 2.61 7.12 4.86
CA ASN A 24 3.31 8.21 5.54
C ASN A 24 4.04 9.11 4.52
N ALA A 25 3.28 9.78 3.66
CA ALA A 25 3.81 10.58 2.55
C ALA A 25 4.86 11.63 2.96
N GLY A 26 4.81 12.16 4.20
CA GLY A 26 5.79 13.14 4.71
C GLY A 26 7.16 12.52 4.89
N LEU A 27 7.23 11.40 5.59
CA LEU A 27 8.46 10.64 5.84
C LEU A 27 9.09 10.21 4.52
N PHE A 28 8.24 9.73 3.62
CA PHE A 28 8.63 9.24 2.30
C PHE A 28 9.22 10.33 1.40
N ARG A 29 8.67 11.55 1.47
CA ARG A 29 9.18 12.70 0.72
C ARG A 29 10.62 13.05 1.14
N ILE A 30 10.91 12.99 2.44
CA ILE A 30 12.26 13.19 2.97
C ILE A 30 13.20 12.09 2.49
N MET A 31 12.77 10.84 2.54
CA MET A 31 13.53 9.68 2.09
C MET A 31 13.94 9.75 0.62
N ARG A 32 13.06 10.23 -0.23
CA ARG A 32 13.30 10.35 -1.67
C ARG A 32 14.49 11.25 -1.99
N TRP A 33 14.70 12.31 -1.20
CA TRP A 33 15.80 13.25 -1.41
C TRP A 33 17.09 12.83 -0.69
N LEU A 34 16.98 12.10 0.40
CA LEU A 34 18.13 11.71 1.22
C LEU A 34 19.08 10.72 0.52
N LEU A 35 18.55 9.75 -0.23
CA LEU A 35 19.37 8.80 -0.98
C LEU A 35 20.15 9.45 -2.13
N PRO A 36 19.51 10.21 -3.06
CA PRO A 36 20.25 10.88 -4.12
C PRO A 36 21.26 11.90 -3.59
N SER A 37 20.90 12.69 -2.58
CA SER A 37 21.82 13.67 -1.99
C SER A 37 22.99 13.00 -1.28
N GLY A 38 22.76 11.87 -0.62
CA GLY A 38 23.84 11.06 -0.04
C GLY A 38 24.78 10.49 -1.10
N ALA A 39 24.25 10.00 -2.23
CA ALA A 39 25.07 9.54 -3.34
C ALA A 39 25.90 10.67 -3.96
N VAL A 40 25.28 11.84 -4.20
CA VAL A 40 26.02 13.03 -4.69
C VAL A 40 27.08 13.45 -3.72
N TYR A 41 26.82 13.44 -2.40
CA TYR A 41 27.80 13.74 -1.38
C TYR A 41 29.00 12.78 -1.42
N LEU A 42 28.75 11.46 -1.50
CA LEU A 42 29.82 10.45 -1.56
C LEU A 42 30.68 10.60 -2.83
N ILE A 43 30.04 10.83 -3.98
CA ILE A 43 30.74 11.04 -5.26
C ILE A 43 31.62 12.30 -5.15
N GLY A 44 31.06 13.41 -4.66
CA GLY A 44 31.83 14.65 -4.54
C GLY A 44 32.98 14.57 -3.53
N SER A 45 32.79 13.84 -2.41
CA SER A 45 33.88 13.57 -1.49
C SER A 45 34.98 12.69 -2.11
N TYR A 46 34.62 11.73 -2.95
CA TYR A 46 35.57 10.88 -3.66
C TYR A 46 36.44 11.69 -4.66
N TYR A 47 35.85 12.68 -5.31
CA TYR A 47 36.56 13.58 -6.24
C TYR A 47 37.17 14.82 -5.53
N GLU A 48 37.23 14.81 -4.22
CA GLU A 48 37.81 15.90 -3.40
C GLU A 48 37.13 17.29 -3.61
N LEU A 49 35.90 17.30 -4.14
CA LEU A 49 35.13 18.54 -4.36
C LEU A 49 34.72 19.20 -3.03
N TRP A 50 34.58 18.39 -1.97
CA TRP A 50 34.35 18.83 -0.59
C TRP A 50 34.95 17.86 0.41
N PRO A 51 35.26 18.36 1.64
CA PRO A 51 35.90 17.55 2.64
C PRO A 51 35.01 16.37 3.08
N PHE A 52 35.63 15.21 3.24
CA PHE A 52 34.96 14.04 3.80
C PHE A 52 34.48 14.31 5.22
N ASN A 53 33.20 14.06 5.49
CA ASN A 53 32.63 14.23 6.81
C ASN A 53 32.09 12.89 7.33
N SER A 54 32.76 12.33 8.36
CA SER A 54 32.38 11.08 9.00
C SER A 54 30.96 11.10 9.59
N ILE A 55 30.47 12.26 10.05
CA ILE A 55 29.11 12.42 10.59
C ILE A 55 28.08 12.23 9.47
N ALA A 56 28.31 12.80 8.29
CA ALA A 56 27.42 12.62 7.15
C ALA A 56 27.36 11.15 6.70
N LEU A 57 28.49 10.45 6.71
CA LEU A 57 28.56 9.02 6.40
C LEU A 57 27.79 8.19 7.45
N PHE A 58 27.95 8.52 8.72
CA PHE A 58 27.25 7.85 9.83
C PHE A 58 25.71 8.04 9.71
N LEU A 59 25.27 9.26 9.41
CA LEU A 59 23.84 9.55 9.21
C LEU A 59 23.27 8.81 8.00
N LEU A 60 24.03 8.75 6.89
CA LEU A 60 23.61 8.00 5.69
C LEU A 60 23.55 6.50 5.98
N GLY A 61 24.56 5.95 6.67
CA GLY A 61 24.58 4.55 7.09
C GLY A 61 23.41 4.21 8.03
N GLY A 62 23.18 5.03 9.04
CA GLY A 62 22.04 4.89 9.95
C GLY A 62 20.70 4.93 9.24
N TYR A 63 20.58 5.79 8.24
CA TYR A 63 19.39 5.86 7.39
C TYR A 63 19.17 4.57 6.58
N ILE A 64 20.20 4.02 5.96
CA ILE A 64 20.12 2.75 5.22
C ILE A 64 19.71 1.61 6.16
N VAL A 65 20.32 1.51 7.34
CA VAL A 65 19.99 0.51 8.36
C VAL A 65 18.51 0.64 8.76
N TRP A 66 18.04 1.86 8.99
CA TRP A 66 16.64 2.09 9.33
C TRP A 66 15.67 1.67 8.21
N LEU A 67 16.01 1.93 6.93
CA LEU A 67 15.24 1.43 5.79
C LEU A 67 15.16 -0.10 5.76
N LEU A 68 16.28 -0.77 6.02
CA LEU A 68 16.34 -2.23 6.08
C LEU A 68 15.49 -2.78 7.23
N ILE A 69 15.47 -2.10 8.37
CA ILE A 69 14.61 -2.46 9.51
C ILE A 69 13.13 -2.32 9.13
N LEU A 70 12.73 -1.23 8.47
CA LEU A 70 11.34 -1.05 8.02
C LEU A 70 10.92 -2.14 7.02
N LEU A 71 11.78 -2.45 6.06
CA LEU A 71 11.53 -3.49 5.08
C LEU A 71 11.45 -4.87 5.77
N GLY A 72 12.38 -5.16 6.66
CA GLY A 72 12.40 -6.39 7.46
C GLY A 72 11.13 -6.56 8.29
N ASN A 73 10.65 -5.49 8.94
CA ASN A 73 9.41 -5.50 9.70
C ASN A 73 8.17 -5.73 8.81
N ALA A 74 8.14 -5.16 7.60
CA ALA A 74 7.06 -5.39 6.66
C ALA A 74 7.04 -6.86 6.20
N GLU A 75 8.19 -7.44 5.84
CA GLU A 75 8.30 -8.84 5.44
C GLU A 75 8.02 -9.80 6.60
N LEU A 76 8.46 -9.49 7.83
CA LEU A 76 8.12 -10.25 9.04
C LEU A 76 6.61 -10.26 9.30
N THR A 77 5.93 -9.14 9.08
CA THR A 77 4.46 -9.05 9.21
C THR A 77 3.79 -9.98 8.20
N VAL A 78 4.22 -9.96 6.95
CA VAL A 78 3.72 -10.86 5.90
C VAL A 78 3.98 -12.33 6.26
N PHE A 79 5.17 -12.64 6.74
CA PHE A 79 5.56 -14.00 7.16
C PHE A 79 4.72 -14.50 8.34
N ARG A 80 4.55 -13.69 9.38
CA ARG A 80 3.68 -14.04 10.53
C ARG A 80 2.23 -14.26 10.10
N TYR A 81 1.74 -13.41 9.20
CA TYR A 81 0.38 -13.55 8.68
C TYR A 81 0.23 -14.81 7.83
N SER A 82 1.26 -15.23 7.09
CA SER A 82 1.23 -16.48 6.32
C SER A 82 1.15 -17.73 7.21
N GLN A 83 1.69 -17.66 8.43
CA GLN A 83 1.64 -18.77 9.37
C GLN A 83 0.32 -18.80 10.18
N ASN A 84 -0.12 -17.64 10.67
CA ASN A 84 -1.23 -17.56 11.62
C ASN A 84 -2.56 -17.15 10.96
N GLY A 85 -2.52 -16.50 9.80
CA GLY A 85 -3.69 -15.99 9.07
C GLY A 85 -4.00 -16.74 7.77
N ALA A 86 -3.38 -17.89 7.53
CA ALA A 86 -3.56 -18.64 6.29
C ALA A 86 -5.03 -19.04 6.04
N ASP A 87 -5.79 -19.32 7.09
CA ASP A 87 -7.21 -19.67 7.00
C ASP A 87 -8.08 -18.46 6.61
N GLU A 88 -7.71 -17.25 7.04
CA GLU A 88 -8.41 -16.03 6.63
C GLU A 88 -8.18 -15.70 5.15
N LEU A 89 -6.96 -15.94 4.65
CA LEU A 89 -6.63 -15.75 3.25
C LEU A 89 -7.36 -16.74 2.32
N ARG A 90 -7.66 -17.93 2.84
CA ARG A 90 -8.38 -18.97 2.08
C ARG A 90 -9.87 -18.72 1.96
N LYS A 91 -10.44 -17.87 2.82
CA LYS A 91 -11.87 -17.56 2.81
C LYS A 91 -12.21 -16.75 1.56
N VAL A 92 -13.18 -17.23 0.81
CA VAL A 92 -13.80 -16.47 -0.28
C VAL A 92 -14.80 -15.51 0.37
N MET A 93 -14.70 -14.25 0.00
CA MET A 93 -15.56 -13.19 0.51
C MET A 93 -16.44 -12.65 -0.61
N ASP A 94 -17.71 -12.48 -0.33
CA ASP A 94 -18.67 -11.84 -1.23
C ASP A 94 -18.73 -10.35 -0.89
N LEU A 95 -18.45 -9.52 -1.88
CA LEU A 95 -18.54 -8.08 -1.77
C LEU A 95 -19.71 -7.58 -2.61
N THR A 96 -20.67 -6.94 -1.94
CA THR A 96 -21.79 -6.26 -2.59
C THR A 96 -21.61 -4.76 -2.42
N LEU A 97 -21.48 -4.06 -3.55
CA LEU A 97 -21.31 -2.61 -3.60
C LEU A 97 -22.56 -1.98 -4.20
N THR A 98 -23.22 -1.14 -3.42
CA THR A 98 -24.30 -0.25 -3.84
C THR A 98 -23.78 1.18 -4.02
N ASN A 99 -24.61 2.10 -4.46
CA ASN A 99 -24.20 3.50 -4.61
C ASN A 99 -23.91 4.20 -3.29
N THR A 100 -24.35 3.65 -2.15
CA THR A 100 -24.23 4.29 -0.83
C THR A 100 -23.54 3.41 0.21
N GLN A 101 -23.55 2.09 0.00
CA GLN A 101 -23.09 1.13 1.02
C GLN A 101 -22.23 0.03 0.41
N LEU A 102 -21.33 -0.48 1.21
CA LEU A 102 -20.52 -1.65 0.95
C LEU A 102 -20.89 -2.73 1.97
N PHE A 103 -21.20 -3.92 1.47
CA PHE A 103 -21.48 -5.10 2.29
C PHE A 103 -20.42 -6.16 2.03
N LEU A 104 -20.00 -6.83 3.09
CA LEU A 104 -19.03 -7.91 3.06
C LEU A 104 -19.60 -9.12 3.80
N ALA A 105 -19.52 -10.27 3.15
CA ALA A 105 -19.93 -11.55 3.72
C ALA A 105 -18.93 -12.64 3.38
N PRO A 106 -18.69 -13.63 4.26
CA PRO A 106 -18.11 -14.88 3.83
C PRO A 106 -19.04 -15.56 2.83
N GLN A 107 -18.49 -16.22 1.82
CA GLN A 107 -19.29 -16.85 0.77
C GLN A 107 -20.33 -17.82 1.37
N GLY A 108 -21.58 -17.65 0.96
CA GLY A 108 -22.71 -18.47 1.45
C GLY A 108 -23.26 -18.10 2.83
N HIS A 109 -22.78 -17.03 3.42
CA HIS A 109 -23.26 -16.51 4.72
C HIS A 109 -23.90 -15.11 4.57
N PRO A 110 -24.78 -14.73 5.50
CA PRO A 110 -25.33 -13.37 5.51
C PRO A 110 -24.24 -12.33 5.73
N ALA A 111 -24.49 -11.09 5.30
CA ALA A 111 -23.54 -10.00 5.43
C ALA A 111 -23.07 -9.85 6.89
N SER A 112 -21.79 -10.05 7.10
CA SER A 112 -21.15 -9.94 8.44
C SER A 112 -20.69 -8.52 8.73
N PHE A 113 -20.54 -7.70 7.68
CA PHE A 113 -20.07 -6.32 7.82
C PHE A 113 -20.76 -5.42 6.78
N SER A 114 -21.10 -4.21 7.19
CA SER A 114 -21.62 -3.17 6.31
C SER A 114 -20.99 -1.82 6.64
N ALA A 115 -20.67 -1.05 5.62
CA ALA A 115 -20.14 0.30 5.77
C ALA A 115 -20.78 1.26 4.76
N SER A 116 -21.11 2.47 5.21
CA SER A 116 -21.49 3.54 4.29
C SER A 116 -20.25 4.04 3.54
N LEU A 117 -20.36 4.21 2.22
CA LEU A 117 -19.25 4.70 1.39
C LEU A 117 -18.78 6.10 1.85
N SER A 118 -19.69 6.97 2.29
CA SER A 118 -19.36 8.30 2.78
C SER A 118 -18.49 8.30 4.05
N LYS A 119 -18.56 7.22 4.85
CA LYS A 119 -17.80 7.05 6.09
C LYS A 119 -16.43 6.41 5.88
N LEU A 120 -16.11 5.92 4.70
CA LEU A 120 -14.80 5.37 4.39
C LEU A 120 -13.73 6.47 4.54
N ALA A 121 -12.57 6.08 5.07
CA ALA A 121 -11.44 7.00 5.24
C ALA A 121 -10.83 7.39 3.89
N CYS A 122 -10.51 6.41 3.05
CA CYS A 122 -10.08 6.60 1.67
C CYS A 122 -10.11 5.26 0.90
N VAL A 123 -10.02 5.33 -0.41
CA VAL A 123 -9.81 4.16 -1.28
C VAL A 123 -8.59 4.42 -2.15
N VAL A 124 -7.68 3.47 -2.17
CA VAL A 124 -6.45 3.53 -2.96
C VAL A 124 -6.48 2.43 -4.00
N LYS A 125 -6.40 2.80 -5.25
CA LYS A 125 -6.29 1.89 -6.38
C LYS A 125 -4.82 1.68 -6.72
N LEU A 126 -4.33 0.48 -6.49
CA LEU A 126 -3.01 0.02 -6.92
C LEU A 126 -3.13 -0.79 -8.22
N ARG A 127 -2.00 -1.23 -8.78
CA ARG A 127 -1.98 -2.02 -10.01
C ARG A 127 -2.71 -3.36 -9.86
N THR A 128 -2.53 -4.04 -8.74
CA THR A 128 -3.04 -5.41 -8.51
C THR A 128 -4.20 -5.48 -7.52
N VAL A 129 -4.34 -4.49 -6.64
CA VAL A 129 -5.34 -4.49 -5.56
C VAL A 129 -5.97 -3.11 -5.38
N TYR A 130 -7.18 -3.12 -4.81
CA TYR A 130 -7.80 -1.96 -4.18
C TYR A 130 -7.61 -2.07 -2.67
N LEU A 131 -7.20 -0.98 -2.02
CA LEU A 131 -7.13 -0.84 -0.58
C LEU A 131 -8.25 0.08 -0.13
N ILE A 132 -9.27 -0.49 0.53
CA ILE A 132 -10.42 0.27 1.02
C ILE A 132 -10.22 0.47 2.52
N TYR A 133 -9.86 1.68 2.92
CA TYR A 133 -9.66 2.04 4.31
C TYR A 133 -11.01 2.39 4.95
N ILE A 134 -11.50 1.50 5.78
CA ILE A 134 -12.72 1.71 6.56
C ILE A 134 -12.42 2.66 7.72
N SER A 135 -11.28 2.43 8.38
CA SER A 135 -10.76 3.27 9.45
C SER A 135 -9.23 3.32 9.39
N ALA A 136 -8.60 3.98 10.36
CA ALA A 136 -7.14 3.98 10.49
C ALA A 136 -6.55 2.58 10.72
N ALA A 137 -7.31 1.68 11.35
CA ALA A 137 -6.87 0.34 11.73
C ALA A 137 -7.43 -0.77 10.83
N GLN A 138 -8.51 -0.51 10.09
CA GLN A 138 -9.19 -1.52 9.27
C GLN A 138 -9.06 -1.20 7.80
N THR A 139 -8.45 -2.13 7.06
CA THR A 139 -8.26 -2.04 5.61
C THR A 139 -8.77 -3.32 4.96
N LEU A 140 -9.65 -3.16 3.97
CA LEU A 140 -10.11 -4.24 3.13
C LEU A 140 -9.22 -4.28 1.89
N ILE A 141 -8.71 -5.46 1.56
CA ILE A 141 -7.86 -5.71 0.41
C ILE A 141 -8.68 -6.45 -0.64
N VAL A 142 -8.97 -5.80 -1.75
CA VAL A 142 -9.76 -6.38 -2.85
C VAL A 142 -8.86 -6.56 -4.06
N PRO A 143 -8.57 -7.81 -4.48
CA PRO A 143 -7.79 -8.06 -5.68
C PRO A 143 -8.50 -7.56 -6.93
N ARG A 144 -7.80 -6.81 -7.78
CA ARG A 144 -8.40 -6.27 -9.02
C ARG A 144 -8.80 -7.35 -10.02
N ARG A 145 -8.12 -8.50 -10.00
CA ARG A 145 -8.42 -9.64 -10.87
C ARG A 145 -9.83 -10.19 -10.67
N ASP A 146 -10.38 -10.05 -9.45
CA ASP A 146 -11.67 -10.63 -9.07
C ASP A 146 -12.82 -9.62 -9.28
N VAL A 147 -12.51 -8.36 -9.59
CA VAL A 147 -13.50 -7.32 -9.86
C VAL A 147 -13.99 -7.45 -11.30
N SER A 148 -15.24 -7.84 -11.48
CA SER A 148 -15.85 -8.11 -12.81
C SER A 148 -15.88 -6.88 -13.73
N ASN A 149 -16.06 -5.68 -13.16
CA ASN A 149 -16.07 -4.42 -13.91
C ASN A 149 -15.35 -3.32 -13.11
N THR A 150 -14.06 -3.15 -13.39
CA THR A 150 -13.20 -2.18 -12.70
C THR A 150 -13.60 -0.73 -12.99
N VAL A 151 -14.18 -0.43 -14.16
CA VAL A 151 -14.61 0.93 -14.53
C VAL A 151 -15.80 1.36 -13.67
N SER A 152 -16.83 0.52 -13.58
CA SER A 152 -18.00 0.79 -12.74
C SER A 152 -17.64 0.83 -11.25
N PHE A 153 -16.69 -0.01 -10.81
CA PHE A 153 -16.18 -0.01 -9.45
C PHE A 153 -15.50 1.32 -9.12
N ASP A 154 -14.61 1.79 -9.99
CA ASP A 154 -13.92 3.08 -9.85
C ASP A 154 -14.91 4.25 -9.81
N GLU A 155 -15.92 4.24 -10.69
CA GLU A 155 -16.92 5.31 -10.75
C GLU A 155 -17.74 5.42 -9.46
N ILE A 156 -18.18 4.30 -8.89
CA ILE A 156 -18.94 4.29 -7.64
C ILE A 156 -18.11 4.95 -6.54
N PHE A 157 -16.84 4.57 -6.39
CA PHE A 157 -15.98 5.16 -5.37
C PHE A 157 -15.62 6.61 -5.65
N ARG A 158 -15.36 6.98 -6.90
CA ARG A 158 -15.08 8.39 -7.27
C ARG A 158 -16.28 9.29 -6.97
N ARG A 159 -17.51 8.83 -7.26
CA ARG A 159 -18.75 9.58 -6.95
C ARG A 159 -18.96 9.71 -5.43
N ALA A 160 -18.74 8.62 -4.68
CA ALA A 160 -18.99 8.60 -3.24
C ALA A 160 -17.94 9.33 -2.42
N LEU A 161 -16.67 9.30 -2.84
CA LEU A 161 -15.53 9.72 -2.04
C LEU A 161 -14.81 10.97 -2.60
N ALA A 162 -15.11 11.39 -3.82
CA ALA A 162 -14.47 12.54 -4.47
C ALA A 162 -12.93 12.58 -4.26
N ASN A 163 -12.44 13.44 -3.37
CA ASN A 163 -11.00 13.63 -3.11
C ASN A 163 -10.35 12.51 -2.29
N LYS A 164 -11.10 11.54 -1.78
CA LYS A 164 -10.56 10.42 -1.00
C LYS A 164 -10.30 9.16 -1.84
N PHE A 165 -10.58 9.22 -3.14
CA PHE A 165 -10.20 8.16 -4.08
C PHE A 165 -8.84 8.51 -4.69
N VAL A 166 -7.84 7.67 -4.44
CA VAL A 166 -6.46 7.86 -4.91
C VAL A 166 -6.12 6.79 -5.93
N ASP A 167 -5.83 7.20 -7.16
CA ASP A 167 -5.42 6.29 -8.23
C ASP A 167 -3.89 6.26 -8.32
N MET A 168 -3.32 5.07 -8.05
CA MET A 168 -1.88 4.81 -8.06
C MET A 168 -1.57 3.55 -8.87
N GLN A 169 -2.12 3.42 -10.08
CA GLN A 169 -1.97 2.22 -10.92
C GLN A 169 -0.53 1.87 -11.29
N ASP A 170 0.38 2.86 -11.30
CA ASP A 170 1.77 2.65 -11.66
C ASP A 170 2.60 2.01 -10.55
N ILE A 171 1.98 1.75 -9.38
CA ILE A 171 2.66 1.18 -8.22
C ILE A 171 2.32 -0.29 -8.10
N ASP A 172 3.30 -1.16 -8.32
CA ASP A 172 3.25 -2.58 -8.01
C ASP A 172 4.34 -2.96 -6.99
N ASP A 173 4.34 -4.22 -6.54
CA ASP A 173 5.30 -4.75 -5.57
C ASP A 173 6.76 -4.70 -6.05
N ARG A 174 7.01 -4.82 -7.37
CA ARG A 174 8.35 -4.76 -7.96
C ARG A 174 8.79 -3.34 -8.26
N SER A 175 7.84 -2.50 -8.67
CA SER A 175 8.10 -1.11 -9.03
C SER A 175 7.92 -0.16 -7.85
N MET A 176 7.41 -0.62 -6.70
CA MET A 176 7.13 0.24 -5.55
C MET A 176 8.38 1.00 -5.09
N LEU A 177 9.53 0.33 -5.00
CA LEU A 177 10.81 0.97 -4.71
C LEU A 177 11.31 1.84 -5.86
N LEU A 178 11.10 1.43 -7.12
CA LEU A 178 11.53 2.16 -8.32
C LEU A 178 10.57 3.30 -8.68
N SER A 179 9.26 3.14 -8.45
CA SER A 179 8.27 4.20 -8.68
C SER A 179 8.43 5.38 -7.72
N LEU A 180 9.05 5.10 -6.57
CA LEU A 180 9.44 6.13 -5.63
C LEU A 180 10.52 7.05 -6.19
N LEU A 181 11.36 6.53 -7.10
CA LEU A 181 12.38 7.28 -7.82
C LEU A 181 11.82 7.96 -9.10
N LYS A 182 10.72 7.46 -9.67
CA LYS A 182 10.17 7.91 -10.96
C LYS A 182 9.06 8.96 -10.90
N ARG A 183 8.43 9.21 -9.76
CA ARG A 183 7.37 10.23 -9.68
C ARG A 183 7.98 11.64 -9.61
N GLN A 184 8.13 12.23 -10.77
CA GLN A 184 8.20 13.68 -10.98
C GLN A 184 6.81 14.30 -10.81
#